data_a7c74d964e3a964f9f679f3d21ae7680
#
_entry.id   a7c74d964e3a964f9f679f3d21ae7680
#
_cell.length_a   1.000
_cell.length_b   1.000
_cell.length_c   1.000
_cell.angle_alpha   90.00
_cell.angle_beta   90.00
_cell.angle_gamma   90.00
#
_symmetry.space_group_name_H-M   'P 1'
#
loop_
_entity.id
_entity.type
_entity.pdbx_description
1 polymer ?
#
loop_
_entity_poly.entity_id
_entity_poly.type
_entity_poly.pdbx_seq_one_letter_code
_entity_poly.pdbx_strand_id
1 'polypeptide(L)'
;RSQRTNLVDTCGTGGDGARTFNISTATAIVAAAAGATVAKHGNRKVTSATGSADVLSELGVKIDAPRAIVEKCLNEIGICFCFAPLLHPAMKQVAEVRKSLGVPTLFNYLGPLCNPAEAQSQMIGVGREDLQTKIAAAMLQLPIESAIIVRGADGMDEVTLADETYVHHIAHGMLTQTTWAPESF
;
A
#
# COMPACT_ATOMS: atom_id res chain seq x y z
N ARG A 1 -21.24 -0.62 0.32
CA ARG A 1 -20.21 -0.01 -0.55
C ARG A 1 -20.12 1.46 -0.24
N SER A 2 -18.89 2.02 -0.26
CA SER A 2 -18.68 3.46 -0.12
C SER A 2 -19.44 4.22 -1.21
N GLN A 3 -19.95 5.41 -0.85
CA GLN A 3 -20.52 6.35 -1.82
C GLN A 3 -19.43 7.24 -2.46
N ARG A 4 -18.22 7.22 -1.94
CA ARG A 4 -17.10 8.00 -2.45
C ARG A 4 -16.43 7.28 -3.62
N THR A 5 -16.04 8.07 -4.60
CA THR A 5 -15.27 7.69 -5.79
C THR A 5 -13.85 8.25 -5.69
N ASN A 6 -12.96 7.89 -6.61
CA ASN A 6 -11.57 8.35 -6.66
C ASN A 6 -10.79 7.98 -5.38
N LEU A 7 -10.95 6.73 -4.96
CA LEU A 7 -10.26 6.23 -3.78
C LEU A 7 -8.77 6.05 -4.05
N VAL A 8 -7.97 6.48 -3.09
CA VAL A 8 -6.52 6.32 -3.12
C VAL A 8 -6.09 5.30 -2.06
N ASP A 9 -5.15 4.42 -2.42
CA ASP A 9 -4.40 3.60 -1.47
C ASP A 9 -2.91 3.95 -1.51
N THR A 10 -2.27 3.89 -0.35
CA THR A 10 -0.82 4.04 -0.21
C THR A 10 -0.29 2.81 0.52
N CYS A 11 0.51 2.02 -0.13
CA CYS A 11 1.05 0.79 0.45
C CYS A 11 2.44 0.50 -0.08
N GLY A 12 3.12 -0.45 0.53
CA GLY A 12 4.40 -0.97 0.06
C GLY A 12 4.42 -2.49 0.19
N THR A 13 5.34 -3.12 -0.51
CA THR A 13 5.59 -4.56 -0.36
C THR A 13 6.30 -4.88 0.94
N GLY A 14 6.94 -3.88 1.55
CA GLY A 14 7.78 -4.04 2.73
C GLY A 14 9.04 -4.87 2.44
N GLY A 15 9.83 -5.07 3.47
CA GLY A 15 10.97 -5.99 3.40
C GLY A 15 12.25 -5.42 2.80
N ASP A 16 12.33 -4.10 2.62
CA ASP A 16 13.50 -3.37 2.15
C ASP A 16 14.64 -3.30 3.18
N GLY A 17 14.31 -3.49 4.46
CA GLY A 17 15.28 -3.42 5.56
C GLY A 17 15.71 -2.00 5.94
N ALA A 18 15.14 -0.96 5.35
CA ALA A 18 15.55 0.44 5.54
C ALA A 18 15.27 0.99 6.95
N ARG A 19 14.39 0.32 7.73
CA ARG A 19 14.02 0.71 9.11
C ARG A 19 13.52 2.15 9.23
N THR A 20 12.85 2.64 8.19
CA THR A 20 12.18 3.94 8.20
C THR A 20 10.96 3.93 9.13
N PHE A 21 10.40 5.10 9.45
CA PHE A 21 9.07 5.19 10.01
C PHE A 21 8.02 4.75 8.96
N ASN A 22 6.76 4.60 9.38
CA ASN A 22 5.67 4.16 8.49
C ASN A 22 5.29 5.27 7.49
N ILE A 23 6.11 5.45 6.44
CA ILE A 23 5.96 6.51 5.42
C ILE A 23 4.58 6.40 4.75
N SER A 24 4.20 5.22 4.28
CA SER A 24 2.90 5.03 3.62
C SER A 24 1.70 5.35 4.53
N THR A 25 1.82 5.16 5.86
CA THR A 25 0.77 5.54 6.82
C THR A 25 0.70 7.05 7.01
N ALA A 26 1.85 7.70 7.14
CA ALA A 26 1.93 9.16 7.22
C ALA A 26 1.39 9.81 5.93
N THR A 27 1.79 9.30 4.77
CA THR A 27 1.30 9.74 3.46
C THR A 27 -0.23 9.62 3.35
N ALA A 28 -0.81 8.52 3.84
CA ALA A 28 -2.27 8.34 3.85
C ALA A 28 -2.98 9.45 4.64
N ILE A 29 -2.46 9.79 5.82
CA ILE A 29 -3.04 10.83 6.68
C ILE A 29 -2.89 12.21 6.03
N VAL A 30 -1.70 12.54 5.52
CA VAL A 30 -1.43 13.83 4.85
C VAL A 30 -2.27 13.97 3.59
N ALA A 31 -2.37 12.94 2.75
CA ALA A 31 -3.20 12.96 1.55
C ALA A 31 -4.69 13.17 1.88
N ALA A 32 -5.20 12.51 2.92
CA ALA A 32 -6.57 12.71 3.37
C ALA A 32 -6.80 14.14 3.90
N ALA A 33 -5.85 14.69 4.65
CA ALA A 33 -5.89 16.08 5.12
C ALA A 33 -5.85 17.08 3.94
N ALA A 34 -5.18 16.72 2.84
CA ALA A 34 -5.16 17.50 1.60
C ALA A 34 -6.42 17.31 0.73
N GLY A 35 -7.40 16.53 1.18
CA GLY A 35 -8.69 16.35 0.50
C GLY A 35 -8.83 15.09 -0.35
N ALA A 36 -7.84 14.21 -0.41
CA ALA A 36 -7.97 12.92 -1.05
C ALA A 36 -8.90 11.99 -0.24
N THR A 37 -9.61 11.10 -0.91
CA THR A 37 -10.36 10.04 -0.23
C THR A 37 -9.49 8.80 -0.13
N VAL A 38 -9.05 8.42 1.05
CA VAL A 38 -8.03 7.40 1.26
C VAL A 38 -8.64 6.13 1.88
N ALA A 39 -8.54 5.02 1.15
CA ALA A 39 -8.86 3.68 1.66
C ALA A 39 -7.58 2.89 1.85
N LYS A 40 -6.87 3.16 2.94
CA LYS A 40 -5.57 2.55 3.19
C LYS A 40 -5.68 1.07 3.52
N HIS A 41 -5.13 0.23 2.66
CA HIS A 41 -4.97 -1.19 2.95
C HIS A 41 -3.68 -1.45 3.72
N GLY A 42 -3.73 -2.29 4.73
CA GLY A 42 -2.55 -2.58 5.51
C GLY A 42 -2.68 -3.74 6.48
N ASN A 43 -1.54 -4.10 7.07
CA ASN A 43 -1.43 -5.24 7.98
C ASN A 43 -0.53 -4.89 9.18
N ARG A 44 -0.44 -5.81 10.15
CA ARG A 44 0.62 -5.83 11.16
C ARG A 44 1.94 -6.17 10.50
N LYS A 45 3.04 -5.92 11.21
CA LYS A 45 4.38 -6.25 10.74
C LYS A 45 4.50 -7.72 10.33
N VAL A 46 5.16 -7.94 9.20
CA VAL A 46 5.56 -9.29 8.76
C VAL A 46 7.08 -9.37 8.68
N THR A 47 7.73 -8.44 8.00
CA THR A 47 9.18 -8.38 7.78
C THR A 47 9.81 -7.06 8.22
N SER A 48 9.04 -5.98 8.29
CA SER A 48 9.48 -4.63 8.74
C SER A 48 9.55 -4.52 10.27
N ALA A 49 10.11 -3.43 10.78
CA ALA A 49 10.15 -3.13 12.22
C ALA A 49 8.74 -2.93 12.79
N THR A 50 7.85 -2.23 12.05
CA THR A 50 6.44 -1.98 12.41
C THR A 50 5.57 -2.04 11.16
N GLY A 51 4.34 -2.57 11.29
CA GLY A 51 3.32 -2.49 10.23
C GLY A 51 2.41 -1.28 10.43
N SER A 52 1.65 -0.92 9.40
CA SER A 52 0.68 0.18 9.47
C SER A 52 -0.36 -0.02 10.56
N ALA A 53 -0.84 -1.25 10.75
CA ALA A 53 -1.79 -1.59 11.80
C ALA A 53 -1.20 -1.42 13.21
N ASP A 54 0.10 -1.69 13.39
CA ASP A 54 0.76 -1.55 14.69
C ASP A 54 0.83 -0.07 15.08
N VAL A 55 1.28 0.81 14.17
CA VAL A 55 1.35 2.25 14.42
C VAL A 55 -0.03 2.85 14.66
N LEU A 56 -1.02 2.51 13.83
CA LEU A 56 -2.38 3.03 14.01
C LEU A 56 -3.00 2.59 15.33
N SER A 57 -2.73 1.35 15.76
CA SER A 57 -3.18 0.83 17.05
C SER A 57 -2.57 1.60 18.23
N GLU A 58 -1.25 1.90 18.17
CA GLU A 58 -0.58 2.73 19.18
C GLU A 58 -1.10 4.17 19.22
N LEU A 59 -1.55 4.70 18.08
CA LEU A 59 -2.21 6.01 17.99
C LEU A 59 -3.68 5.97 18.44
N GLY A 60 -4.18 4.84 18.94
CA GLY A 60 -5.54 4.69 19.45
C GLY A 60 -6.60 4.42 18.40
N VAL A 61 -6.23 4.15 17.14
CA VAL A 61 -7.18 3.77 16.09
C VAL A 61 -7.62 2.33 16.30
N LYS A 62 -8.93 2.09 16.33
CA LYS A 62 -9.52 0.74 16.41
C LYS A 62 -9.41 0.05 15.05
N ILE A 63 -8.27 -0.60 14.80
CA ILE A 63 -7.95 -1.24 13.51
C ILE A 63 -8.85 -2.43 13.16
N ASP A 64 -9.45 -3.08 14.16
CA ASP A 64 -10.34 -4.23 14.04
C ASP A 64 -11.83 -3.84 14.03
N ALA A 65 -12.14 -2.59 13.69
CA ALA A 65 -13.50 -2.11 13.59
C ALA A 65 -14.32 -2.90 12.55
N PRO A 66 -15.62 -3.15 12.82
CA PRO A 66 -16.50 -3.79 11.84
C PRO A 66 -16.55 -3.02 10.52
N ARG A 67 -16.75 -3.74 9.40
CA ARG A 67 -16.80 -3.16 8.06
C ARG A 67 -17.71 -1.92 7.95
N ALA A 68 -18.88 -1.95 8.60
CA ALA A 68 -19.81 -0.81 8.59
C ALA A 68 -19.19 0.47 9.19
N ILE A 69 -18.34 0.34 10.22
CA ILE A 69 -17.63 1.49 10.81
C ILE A 69 -16.51 1.96 9.88
N VAL A 70 -15.77 1.05 9.25
CA VAL A 70 -14.74 1.39 8.24
C VAL A 70 -15.37 2.18 7.07
N GLU A 71 -16.50 1.71 6.54
CA GLU A 71 -17.23 2.40 5.48
C GLU A 71 -17.77 3.77 5.94
N LYS A 72 -18.24 3.86 7.19
CA LYS A 72 -18.69 5.13 7.78
C LYS A 72 -17.55 6.14 7.87
N CYS A 73 -16.38 5.74 8.38
CA CYS A 73 -15.19 6.61 8.41
C CYS A 73 -14.83 7.11 7.01
N LEU A 74 -14.78 6.23 6.01
CA LEU A 74 -14.48 6.63 4.64
C LEU A 74 -15.47 7.66 4.11
N ASN A 75 -16.76 7.48 4.39
CA ASN A 75 -17.81 8.38 3.91
C ASN A 75 -17.85 9.74 4.64
N GLU A 76 -17.63 9.75 5.95
CA GLU A 76 -17.77 10.96 6.78
C GLU A 76 -16.48 11.78 6.82
N ILE A 77 -15.33 11.14 7.04
CA ILE A 77 -14.05 11.83 7.24
C ILE A 77 -13.06 11.67 6.09
N GLY A 78 -13.39 10.88 5.06
CA GLY A 78 -12.56 10.74 3.86
C GLY A 78 -11.36 9.81 4.00
N ILE A 79 -11.18 9.14 5.14
CA ILE A 79 -10.12 8.17 5.34
C ILE A 79 -10.62 6.95 6.11
N CYS A 80 -10.15 5.76 5.72
CA CYS A 80 -10.36 4.55 6.49
C CYS A 80 -9.13 3.63 6.44
N PHE A 81 -9.08 2.70 7.40
CA PHE A 81 -8.08 1.64 7.42
C PHE A 81 -8.72 0.27 7.14
N CYS A 82 -8.29 -0.33 6.05
CA CYS A 82 -8.71 -1.66 5.62
C CYS A 82 -7.74 -2.71 6.18
N PHE A 83 -8.07 -3.27 7.34
CA PHE A 83 -7.22 -4.25 8.00
C PHE A 83 -7.28 -5.61 7.31
N ALA A 84 -6.19 -6.00 6.65
CA ALA A 84 -6.11 -7.17 5.79
C ALA A 84 -6.64 -8.48 6.41
N PRO A 85 -6.32 -8.84 7.68
CA PRO A 85 -6.81 -10.08 8.29
C PRO A 85 -8.33 -10.17 8.43
N LEU A 86 -9.03 -9.04 8.52
CA LEU A 86 -10.49 -9.02 8.61
C LEU A 86 -11.17 -9.07 7.25
N LEU A 87 -10.52 -8.51 6.24
CA LEU A 87 -11.12 -8.30 4.91
C LEU A 87 -10.75 -9.37 3.90
N HIS A 88 -9.74 -10.20 4.23
CA HIS A 88 -9.29 -11.34 3.40
C HIS A 88 -9.37 -12.66 4.16
N PRO A 89 -10.57 -13.19 4.46
CA PRO A 89 -10.72 -14.42 5.27
C PRO A 89 -10.03 -15.64 4.63
N ALA A 90 -9.94 -15.72 3.31
CA ALA A 90 -9.24 -16.79 2.61
C ALA A 90 -7.75 -16.86 2.95
N MET A 91 -7.12 -15.73 3.30
CA MET A 91 -5.72 -15.68 3.67
C MET A 91 -5.44 -16.37 5.03
N LYS A 92 -6.45 -16.54 5.88
CA LYS A 92 -6.31 -17.30 7.13
C LYS A 92 -6.00 -18.77 6.89
N GLN A 93 -6.52 -19.35 5.80
CA GLN A 93 -6.32 -20.76 5.46
C GLN A 93 -4.86 -21.09 5.13
N VAL A 94 -4.12 -20.13 4.62
CA VAL A 94 -2.72 -20.31 4.24
C VAL A 94 -1.73 -19.71 5.27
N ALA A 95 -2.23 -19.07 6.32
CA ALA A 95 -1.41 -18.37 7.30
C ALA A 95 -0.41 -19.29 8.02
N GLU A 96 -0.87 -20.46 8.48
CA GLU A 96 -0.02 -21.45 9.17
C GLU A 96 1.07 -22.00 8.25
N VAL A 97 0.70 -22.32 6.99
CA VAL A 97 1.66 -22.80 6.00
C VAL A 97 2.72 -21.74 5.71
N ARG A 98 2.30 -20.48 5.50
CA ARG A 98 3.24 -19.36 5.29
C ARG A 98 4.19 -19.17 6.46
N LYS A 99 3.69 -19.29 7.69
CA LYS A 99 4.50 -19.18 8.89
C LYS A 99 5.52 -20.33 9.00
N SER A 100 5.10 -21.55 8.68
CA SER A 100 5.98 -22.73 8.75
C SER A 100 7.07 -22.73 7.68
N LEU A 101 6.81 -22.12 6.50
CA LEU A 101 7.81 -21.99 5.44
C LEU A 101 8.95 -21.05 5.80
N GLY A 102 8.71 -20.01 6.60
CA GLY A 102 9.73 -19.06 7.05
C GLY A 102 10.40 -18.24 5.94
N VAL A 103 9.88 -18.30 4.71
CA VAL A 103 10.41 -17.58 3.54
C VAL A 103 9.33 -16.70 2.90
N PRO A 104 9.72 -15.61 2.21
CA PRO A 104 8.79 -14.82 1.42
C PRO A 104 8.10 -15.68 0.35
N THR A 105 6.80 -15.49 0.21
CA THR A 105 5.98 -16.18 -0.80
C THR A 105 5.27 -15.14 -1.66
N LEU A 106 4.61 -15.57 -2.73
CA LEU A 106 3.78 -14.70 -3.58
C LEU A 106 2.79 -13.86 -2.75
N PHE A 107 2.24 -14.41 -1.66
CA PHE A 107 1.31 -13.71 -0.77
C PHE A 107 1.90 -12.47 -0.08
N ASN A 108 3.22 -12.33 -0.03
CA ASN A 108 3.87 -11.13 0.50
C ASN A 108 3.71 -9.94 -0.46
N TYR A 109 3.51 -10.20 -1.74
CA TYR A 109 3.45 -9.20 -2.81
C TYR A 109 2.04 -8.95 -3.32
N LEU A 110 1.06 -9.79 -2.96
CA LEU A 110 -0.33 -9.62 -3.39
C LEU A 110 -1.08 -8.51 -2.62
N GLY A 111 -0.59 -8.13 -1.43
CA GLY A 111 -1.26 -7.13 -0.59
C GLY A 111 -1.63 -5.85 -1.35
N PRO A 112 -0.69 -5.21 -2.04
CA PRO A 112 -0.98 -4.01 -2.83
C PRO A 112 -2.00 -4.20 -3.95
N LEU A 113 -2.13 -5.43 -4.48
CA LEU A 113 -3.00 -5.74 -5.61
C LEU A 113 -4.44 -6.09 -5.18
N CYS A 114 -4.71 -6.15 -3.88
CA CYS A 114 -5.96 -6.68 -3.33
C CYS A 114 -6.66 -5.70 -2.38
N ASN A 115 -6.64 -4.40 -2.67
CA ASN A 115 -7.34 -3.43 -1.83
C ASN A 115 -8.86 -3.74 -1.82
N PRO A 116 -9.46 -4.03 -0.64
CA PRO A 116 -10.85 -4.46 -0.56
C PRO A 116 -11.88 -3.34 -0.81
N ALA A 117 -11.43 -2.09 -0.86
CA ALA A 117 -12.25 -0.93 -1.22
C ALA A 117 -12.24 -0.66 -2.73
N GLU A 118 -11.52 -1.47 -3.52
CA GLU A 118 -11.39 -1.28 -4.97
C GLU A 118 -10.87 0.13 -5.30
N ALA A 119 -9.79 0.56 -4.63
CA ALA A 119 -9.20 1.88 -4.85
C ALA A 119 -8.78 2.03 -6.31
N GLN A 120 -9.23 3.12 -6.94
CA GLN A 120 -8.96 3.41 -8.36
C GLN A 120 -7.55 3.95 -8.58
N SER A 121 -6.96 4.56 -7.56
CA SER A 121 -5.61 5.11 -7.61
C SER A 121 -4.75 4.49 -6.51
N GLN A 122 -3.51 4.14 -6.84
CA GLN A 122 -2.62 3.52 -5.86
C GLN A 122 -1.19 4.07 -5.98
N MET A 123 -0.55 4.26 -4.83
CA MET A 123 0.90 4.42 -4.75
C MET A 123 1.50 3.19 -4.06
N ILE A 124 2.42 2.52 -4.75
CA ILE A 124 2.98 1.24 -4.29
C ILE A 124 4.50 1.33 -4.23
N GLY A 125 5.04 1.16 -3.03
CA GLY A 125 6.48 1.03 -2.82
C GLY A 125 6.97 -0.41 -3.02
N VAL A 126 8.10 -0.58 -3.68
CA VAL A 126 8.69 -1.89 -3.98
C VAL A 126 10.21 -1.85 -3.83
N GLY A 127 10.78 -2.59 -2.87
CA GLY A 127 12.22 -2.57 -2.63
C GLY A 127 13.07 -3.36 -3.63
N ARG A 128 12.47 -4.08 -4.59
CA ARG A 128 13.17 -4.95 -5.54
C ARG A 128 12.80 -4.62 -6.99
N GLU A 129 13.81 -4.50 -7.84
CA GLU A 129 13.63 -4.16 -9.26
C GLU A 129 12.79 -5.17 -10.03
N ASP A 130 13.08 -6.47 -9.87
CA ASP A 130 12.33 -7.53 -10.55
C ASP A 130 10.85 -7.59 -10.15
N LEU A 131 10.52 -7.15 -8.94
CA LEU A 131 9.15 -7.04 -8.45
C LEU A 131 8.44 -5.78 -8.94
N GLN A 132 9.14 -4.66 -9.07
CA GLN A 132 8.56 -3.40 -9.57
C GLN A 132 7.94 -3.62 -10.95
N THR A 133 8.69 -4.23 -11.86
CA THR A 133 8.20 -4.55 -13.21
C THR A 133 7.02 -5.54 -13.20
N LYS A 134 7.10 -6.58 -12.36
CA LYS A 134 6.03 -7.59 -12.25
C LYS A 134 4.74 -7.01 -11.66
N ILE A 135 4.87 -6.17 -10.64
CA ILE A 135 3.71 -5.49 -10.03
C ILE A 135 3.09 -4.53 -11.03
N ALA A 136 3.87 -3.74 -11.76
CA ALA A 136 3.36 -2.86 -12.79
C ALA A 136 2.61 -3.64 -13.89
N ALA A 137 3.16 -4.76 -14.36
CA ALA A 137 2.50 -5.63 -15.33
C ALA A 137 1.19 -6.23 -14.80
N ALA A 138 1.15 -6.62 -13.53
CA ALA A 138 -0.06 -7.13 -12.89
C ALA A 138 -1.12 -6.03 -12.73
N MET A 139 -0.72 -4.81 -12.32
CA MET A 139 -1.62 -3.67 -12.17
C MET A 139 -2.31 -3.28 -13.48
N LEU A 140 -1.63 -3.40 -14.62
CA LEU A 140 -2.24 -3.17 -15.95
C LEU A 140 -3.40 -4.12 -16.27
N GLN A 141 -3.50 -5.27 -15.59
CA GLN A 141 -4.58 -6.23 -15.78
C GLN A 141 -5.75 -6.02 -14.79
N LEU A 142 -5.59 -5.09 -13.86
CA LEU A 142 -6.61 -4.76 -12.86
C LEU A 142 -7.43 -3.53 -13.30
N PRO A 143 -8.65 -3.37 -12.80
CA PRO A 143 -9.49 -2.21 -13.08
C PRO A 143 -9.00 -0.98 -12.29
N ILE A 144 -7.76 -0.55 -12.55
CA ILE A 144 -7.11 0.61 -11.93
C ILE A 144 -7.11 1.78 -12.91
N GLU A 145 -7.38 2.98 -12.43
CA GLU A 145 -7.32 4.20 -13.25
C GLU A 145 -5.89 4.77 -13.28
N SER A 146 -5.23 4.73 -12.13
CA SER A 146 -3.86 5.23 -11.99
C SER A 146 -3.08 4.44 -10.94
N ALA A 147 -1.83 4.15 -11.22
CA ALA A 147 -0.90 3.62 -10.23
C ALA A 147 0.50 4.19 -10.41
N ILE A 148 1.14 4.51 -9.29
CA ILE A 148 2.54 4.92 -9.24
C ILE A 148 3.28 3.85 -8.43
N ILE A 149 4.19 3.13 -9.08
CA ILE A 149 5.00 2.10 -8.46
C ILE A 149 6.42 2.62 -8.35
N VAL A 150 6.90 2.82 -7.13
CA VAL A 150 8.19 3.47 -6.84
C VAL A 150 9.19 2.50 -6.23
N ARG A 151 10.47 2.77 -6.50
CA ARG A 151 11.61 2.10 -5.89
C ARG A 151 12.78 3.07 -5.77
N GLY A 152 13.29 3.29 -4.58
CA GLY A 152 14.53 4.03 -4.38
C GLY A 152 15.74 3.31 -4.99
N ALA A 153 16.67 4.03 -5.58
CA ALA A 153 17.92 3.47 -6.05
C ALA A 153 18.78 2.93 -4.88
N ASP A 154 18.58 3.45 -3.69
CA ASP A 154 19.13 2.97 -2.41
C ASP A 154 18.45 1.68 -1.90
N GLY A 155 17.46 1.15 -2.59
CA GLY A 155 16.73 -0.07 -2.27
C GLY A 155 15.49 0.12 -1.40
N MET A 156 15.13 1.35 -1.04
CA MET A 156 13.89 1.62 -0.31
C MET A 156 12.65 1.28 -1.14
N ASP A 157 11.62 0.76 -0.48
CA ASP A 157 10.28 0.61 -1.07
C ASP A 157 9.43 1.89 -0.93
N GLU A 158 10.07 3.04 -1.09
CA GLU A 158 9.46 4.38 -0.98
C GLU A 158 10.12 5.35 -1.96
N VAL A 159 9.59 6.58 -2.04
CA VAL A 159 10.32 7.70 -2.65
C VAL A 159 11.46 8.08 -1.73
N THR A 160 12.69 8.05 -2.24
CA THR A 160 13.86 8.40 -1.46
C THR A 160 14.29 9.85 -1.71
N LEU A 161 14.82 10.50 -0.67
CA LEU A 161 15.47 11.81 -0.75
C LEU A 161 17.01 11.69 -0.77
N ALA A 162 17.55 10.46 -0.66
CA ALA A 162 18.99 10.21 -0.62
C ALA A 162 19.57 9.86 -1.99
N ASP A 163 18.73 9.44 -2.94
CA ASP A 163 19.14 8.98 -4.26
C ASP A 163 17.96 9.12 -5.25
N GLU A 164 18.13 8.68 -6.47
CA GLU A 164 17.06 8.62 -7.47
C GLU A 164 15.94 7.66 -7.06
N THR A 165 14.71 7.95 -7.50
CA THR A 165 13.57 7.07 -7.39
C THR A 165 13.12 6.62 -8.78
N TYR A 166 13.15 5.32 -9.03
CA TYR A 166 12.62 4.73 -10.25
C TYR A 166 11.10 4.60 -10.16
N VAL A 167 10.41 5.09 -11.16
CA VAL A 167 8.95 5.22 -11.16
C VAL A 167 8.35 4.53 -12.38
N HIS A 168 7.44 3.60 -12.12
CA HIS A 168 6.52 3.08 -13.12
C HIS A 168 5.16 3.73 -12.88
N HIS A 169 4.69 4.51 -13.84
CA HIS A 169 3.41 5.19 -13.77
C HIS A 169 2.43 4.56 -14.75
N ILE A 170 1.30 4.12 -14.23
CA ILE A 170 0.17 3.60 -15.00
C ILE A 170 -0.93 4.66 -14.99
N ALA A 171 -1.36 5.07 -16.17
CA ALA A 171 -2.51 5.93 -16.35
C ALA A 171 -3.17 5.60 -17.70
N HIS A 172 -4.50 5.60 -17.74
CA HIS A 172 -5.27 5.31 -18.96
C HIS A 172 -4.85 4.00 -19.66
N GLY A 173 -4.51 2.97 -18.88
CA GLY A 173 -4.08 1.67 -19.39
C GLY A 173 -2.68 1.65 -20.03
N MET A 174 -1.91 2.73 -19.90
CA MET A 174 -0.54 2.84 -20.40
C MET A 174 0.46 2.86 -19.26
N LEU A 175 1.58 2.17 -19.44
CA LEU A 175 2.73 2.20 -18.54
C LEU A 175 3.79 3.12 -19.10
N THR A 176 4.22 4.09 -18.31
CA THR A 176 5.39 4.92 -18.56
C THR A 176 6.43 4.72 -17.45
N GLN A 177 7.69 4.92 -17.78
CA GLN A 177 8.79 4.82 -16.84
C GLN A 177 9.53 6.14 -16.78
N THR A 178 9.86 6.60 -15.58
CA THR A 178 10.64 7.82 -15.35
C THR A 178 11.48 7.66 -14.10
N THR A 179 12.36 8.62 -13.91
CA THR A 179 13.19 8.71 -12.70
C THR A 179 12.92 10.08 -12.07
N TRP A 180 12.72 10.09 -10.77
CA TRP A 180 12.63 11.31 -9.99
C TRP A 180 13.95 11.52 -9.23
N ALA A 181 14.54 12.68 -9.38
CA ALA A 181 15.70 13.09 -8.60
C ALA A 181 15.25 13.77 -7.30
N PRO A 182 16.04 13.70 -6.20
CA PRO A 182 15.71 14.36 -4.94
C PRO A 182 15.42 15.85 -5.08
N GLU A 183 16.08 16.53 -6.03
CA GLU A 183 15.92 17.95 -6.31
C GLU A 183 14.57 18.29 -6.98
N SER A 184 13.76 17.28 -7.31
CA SER A 184 12.43 17.46 -7.91
C SER A 184 11.34 17.74 -6.87
N PHE A 185 11.65 17.70 -5.57
CA PHE A 185 10.70 17.83 -4.46
C PHE A 185 10.92 19.07 -3.60
#